data_3fbc409d99ec49d48254725af82630eb
#
_entry.id   3fbc409d99ec49d48254725af82630eb
#
_cell.length_a   1.000
_cell.length_b   1.000
_cell.length_c   1.000
_cell.angle_alpha   90.00
_cell.angle_beta   90.00
_cell.angle_gamma   90.00
#
_symmetry.space_group_name_H-M   'P 1'
#
loop_
_entity.id
_entity.type
_entity.pdbx_description
1 polymer ?
#
loop_
_entity_poly.entity_id
_entity_poly.type
_entity_poly.pdbx_seq_one_letter_code
_entity_poly.pdbx_strand_id
1 'polypeptide(L)'
;WTNTRWIFNDCEFNRLCEITRGVELRTAERVFIKSFHSFQKLTGEELEFPSLSSVDEMLEWVKNWKENLYQTCLQTDKTKDIYMFARVILYTDEHIEENLKSEEVATQIGMSRSYFSTRFKEITGDTFHNYVISRKMQAAARKMAKGTENITQIASDLGYDNFYYFTKVFSK
;
A
#
# COMPACT_ATOMS: atom_id res chain seq x y z
N TRP A 1 -3.72 -8.55 -6.12
CA TRP A 1 -4.70 -8.37 -5.05
C TRP A 1 -4.14 -8.65 -3.63
N THR A 2 -2.90 -9.11 -3.46
CA THR A 2 -2.36 -9.53 -2.14
C THR A 2 -2.04 -8.39 -1.17
N ASN A 3 -2.07 -7.14 -1.60
CA ASN A 3 -1.95 -5.95 -0.78
C ASN A 3 -3.18 -5.05 -0.99
N THR A 4 -3.40 -4.09 -0.11
CA THR A 4 -4.55 -3.18 -0.14
C THR A 4 -4.30 -1.89 -0.94
N ARG A 5 -3.15 -1.74 -1.58
CA ARG A 5 -2.75 -0.51 -2.31
C ARG A 5 -3.70 -0.16 -3.45
N TRP A 6 -4.16 -1.16 -4.19
CA TRP A 6 -5.08 -1.01 -5.31
C TRP A 6 -6.41 -0.35 -4.93
N ILE A 7 -6.81 -0.41 -3.65
CA ILE A 7 -8.04 0.24 -3.15
C ILE A 7 -7.93 1.76 -3.36
N PHE A 8 -6.73 2.32 -3.22
CA PHE A 8 -6.49 3.76 -3.24
C PHE A 8 -5.69 4.23 -4.46
N ASN A 9 -5.24 3.32 -5.32
CA ASN A 9 -4.47 3.61 -6.54
C ASN A 9 -5.18 3.06 -7.78
N ASP A 10 -5.76 3.98 -8.59
CA ASP A 10 -6.52 3.61 -9.78
C ASP A 10 -5.65 2.96 -10.86
N CYS A 11 -4.40 3.37 -11.01
CA CYS A 11 -3.49 2.75 -11.98
C CYS A 11 -3.19 1.29 -11.58
N GLU A 12 -2.92 1.03 -10.30
CA GLU A 12 -2.70 -0.33 -9.81
C GLU A 12 -3.98 -1.16 -9.89
N PHE A 13 -5.12 -0.58 -9.55
CA PHE A 13 -6.43 -1.23 -9.67
C PHE A 13 -6.71 -1.64 -11.12
N ASN A 14 -6.59 -0.73 -12.09
CA ASN A 14 -6.84 -1.00 -13.50
C ASN A 14 -5.90 -2.09 -14.03
N ARG A 15 -4.60 -2.03 -13.67
CA ARG A 15 -3.63 -3.08 -14.03
C ARG A 15 -4.02 -4.44 -13.46
N LEU A 16 -4.46 -4.50 -12.21
CA LEU A 16 -4.92 -5.75 -11.59
C LEU A 16 -6.19 -6.28 -12.27
N CYS A 17 -7.12 -5.41 -12.67
CA CYS A 17 -8.30 -5.80 -13.44
C CYS A 17 -7.92 -6.45 -14.78
N GLU A 18 -6.98 -5.86 -15.53
CA GLU A 18 -6.50 -6.41 -16.79
C GLU A 18 -5.89 -7.81 -16.63
N ILE A 19 -5.02 -7.98 -15.63
CA ILE A 19 -4.39 -9.28 -15.34
C ILE A 19 -5.46 -10.31 -14.92
N THR A 20 -6.45 -9.89 -14.14
CA THR A 20 -7.46 -10.78 -13.56
C THR A 20 -8.44 -11.30 -14.61
N ARG A 21 -8.72 -10.56 -15.69
CA ARG A 21 -9.57 -11.01 -16.79
C ARG A 21 -9.06 -12.29 -17.48
N GLY A 22 -7.76 -12.57 -17.41
CA GLY A 22 -7.15 -13.80 -17.92
C GLY A 22 -7.11 -14.98 -16.94
N VAL A 23 -7.73 -14.85 -15.77
CA VAL A 23 -7.65 -15.83 -14.68
C VAL A 23 -9.02 -16.47 -14.45
N GLU A 24 -9.04 -17.74 -14.05
CA GLU A 24 -10.28 -18.43 -13.66
C GLU A 24 -10.94 -17.76 -12.44
N LEU A 25 -12.28 -17.62 -12.47
CA LEU A 25 -13.07 -16.92 -11.44
C LEU A 25 -12.72 -17.37 -10.02
N ARG A 26 -12.72 -18.67 -9.74
CA ARG A 26 -12.42 -19.21 -8.40
C ARG A 26 -11.04 -18.83 -7.89
N THR A 27 -10.08 -18.72 -8.79
CA THR A 27 -8.70 -18.31 -8.45
C THR A 27 -8.66 -16.81 -8.16
N ALA A 28 -9.33 -15.99 -8.97
CA ALA A 28 -9.46 -14.56 -8.78
C ALA A 28 -10.16 -14.23 -7.45
N GLU A 29 -11.30 -14.86 -7.18
CA GLU A 29 -12.04 -14.72 -5.93
C GLU A 29 -11.20 -15.06 -4.70
N ARG A 30 -10.52 -16.20 -4.70
CA ARG A 30 -9.70 -16.64 -3.56
C ARG A 30 -8.60 -15.65 -3.21
N VAL A 31 -7.97 -15.04 -4.21
CA VAL A 31 -6.90 -14.05 -3.99
C VAL A 31 -7.50 -12.73 -3.53
N PHE A 32 -8.61 -12.31 -4.11
CA PHE A 32 -9.29 -11.07 -3.74
C PHE A 32 -9.86 -11.14 -2.32
N ILE A 33 -10.53 -12.21 -1.95
CA ILE A 33 -11.15 -12.41 -0.62
C ILE A 33 -10.13 -12.27 0.51
N LYS A 34 -8.89 -12.71 0.31
CA LYS A 34 -7.82 -12.50 1.32
C LYS A 34 -7.54 -11.03 1.58
N SER A 35 -7.44 -10.22 0.52
CA SER A 35 -7.24 -8.77 0.65
C SER A 35 -8.46 -8.10 1.26
N PHE A 36 -9.63 -8.50 0.83
CA PHE A 36 -10.90 -8.00 1.31
C PHE A 36 -11.07 -8.22 2.82
N HIS A 37 -10.83 -9.43 3.31
CA HIS A 37 -10.86 -9.72 4.75
C HIS A 37 -9.79 -8.98 5.55
N SER A 38 -8.60 -8.77 4.98
CA SER A 38 -7.58 -7.95 5.63
C SER A 38 -8.03 -6.50 5.77
N PHE A 39 -8.72 -5.98 4.75
CA PHE A 39 -9.29 -4.64 4.78
C PHE A 39 -10.46 -4.54 5.77
N GLN A 40 -11.37 -5.51 5.81
CA GLN A 40 -12.47 -5.55 6.77
C GLN A 40 -11.99 -5.50 8.23
N LYS A 41 -10.90 -6.21 8.55
CA LYS A 41 -10.28 -6.13 9.88
C LYS A 41 -9.77 -4.74 10.24
N LEU A 42 -9.33 -3.96 9.26
CA LEU A 42 -8.84 -2.60 9.46
C LEU A 42 -9.98 -1.59 9.63
N THR A 43 -11.07 -1.77 8.90
CA THR A 43 -12.22 -0.83 8.88
C THR A 43 -13.30 -1.17 9.89
N GLY A 44 -13.38 -2.43 10.32
CA GLY A 44 -14.48 -2.95 11.15
C GLY A 44 -15.79 -3.11 10.37
N GLU A 45 -15.77 -3.05 9.03
CA GLU A 45 -16.95 -3.26 8.19
C GLU A 45 -17.23 -4.76 8.02
N GLU A 46 -18.48 -5.17 8.26
CA GLU A 46 -18.97 -6.51 7.98
C GLU A 46 -19.72 -6.48 6.63
N LEU A 47 -19.00 -6.76 5.56
CA LEU A 47 -19.55 -6.92 4.22
C LEU A 47 -19.40 -8.39 3.79
N GLU A 48 -20.47 -8.99 3.30
CA GLU A 48 -20.41 -10.31 2.70
C GLU A 48 -19.98 -10.22 1.23
N PHE A 49 -19.05 -11.09 0.83
CA PHE A 49 -18.66 -11.21 -0.56
C PHE A 49 -19.77 -11.94 -1.32
N PRO A 50 -20.32 -11.37 -2.39
CA PRO A 50 -21.44 -11.96 -3.11
C PRO A 50 -21.05 -13.23 -3.87
N SER A 51 -22.03 -14.03 -4.23
CA SER A 51 -21.87 -15.12 -5.20
C SER A 51 -21.87 -14.54 -6.61
N LEU A 52 -20.78 -14.76 -7.35
CA LEU A 52 -20.52 -14.16 -8.65
C LEU A 52 -20.44 -15.25 -9.73
N SER A 53 -20.83 -14.92 -10.95
CA SER A 53 -20.90 -15.87 -12.07
C SER A 53 -19.75 -15.71 -13.08
N SER A 54 -19.07 -14.57 -13.07
CA SER A 54 -17.96 -14.28 -13.98
C SER A 54 -16.91 -13.36 -13.36
N VAL A 55 -15.71 -13.36 -13.95
CA VAL A 55 -14.63 -12.44 -13.56
C VAL A 55 -15.03 -10.99 -13.81
N ASP A 56 -15.72 -10.69 -14.90
CA ASP A 56 -16.15 -9.33 -15.20
C ASP A 56 -17.17 -8.83 -14.17
N GLU A 57 -18.10 -9.67 -13.75
CA GLU A 57 -19.04 -9.36 -12.67
C GLU A 57 -18.30 -9.11 -11.34
N MET A 58 -17.28 -9.92 -11.03
CA MET A 58 -16.42 -9.71 -9.87
C MET A 58 -15.70 -8.36 -9.93
N LEU A 59 -15.10 -8.02 -11.06
CA LEU A 59 -14.37 -6.78 -11.22
C LEU A 59 -15.28 -5.55 -11.13
N GLU A 60 -16.50 -5.64 -11.65
CA GLU A 60 -17.50 -4.58 -11.54
C GLU A 60 -17.96 -4.40 -10.09
N TRP A 61 -18.22 -5.51 -9.38
CA TRP A 61 -18.54 -5.46 -7.96
C TRP A 61 -17.41 -4.82 -7.15
N VAL A 62 -16.16 -5.23 -7.37
CA VAL A 62 -14.98 -4.67 -6.69
C VAL A 62 -14.83 -3.17 -6.98
N LYS A 63 -15.09 -2.73 -8.21
CA LYS A 63 -15.06 -1.31 -8.59
C LYS A 63 -16.13 -0.51 -7.83
N ASN A 64 -17.35 -1.00 -7.82
CA ASN A 64 -18.46 -0.36 -7.11
C ASN A 64 -18.24 -0.33 -5.59
N TRP A 65 -17.71 -1.42 -5.02
CA TRP A 65 -17.34 -1.46 -3.62
C TRP A 65 -16.24 -0.44 -3.29
N LYS A 66 -15.20 -0.35 -4.13
CA LYS A 66 -14.12 0.64 -3.98
C LYS A 66 -14.65 2.07 -4.01
N GLU A 67 -15.55 2.38 -4.92
CA GLU A 67 -16.17 3.71 -5.05
C GLU A 67 -17.04 4.04 -3.83
N ASN A 68 -17.88 3.10 -3.38
CA ASN A 68 -18.70 3.26 -2.18
C ASN A 68 -17.84 3.43 -0.93
N LEU A 69 -16.74 2.68 -0.83
CA LEU A 69 -15.78 2.82 0.25
C LEU A 69 -15.19 4.22 0.30
N TYR A 70 -14.83 4.78 -0.86
CA TYR A 70 -14.33 6.15 -0.96
C TYR A 70 -15.34 7.15 -0.40
N GLN A 71 -16.61 7.02 -0.79
CA GLN A 71 -17.68 7.90 -0.32
C GLN A 71 -17.95 7.73 1.19
N THR A 72 -17.93 6.51 1.70
CA THR A 72 -18.13 6.21 3.13
C THR A 72 -16.96 6.73 3.97
N CYS A 73 -15.74 6.61 3.51
CA CYS A 73 -14.55 7.12 4.18
C CYS A 73 -14.55 8.65 4.33
N LEU A 74 -15.25 9.37 3.46
CA LEU A 74 -15.40 10.82 3.57
C LEU A 74 -16.40 11.24 4.66
N GLN A 75 -17.25 10.34 5.13
CA GLN A 75 -18.38 10.66 6.03
C GLN A 75 -18.11 10.34 7.51
N THR A 76 -17.15 9.51 7.86
CA THR A 76 -16.86 9.08 9.24
C THR A 76 -15.41 9.38 9.65
N ASP A 77 -15.21 9.97 10.84
CA ASP A 77 -13.88 10.37 11.33
C ASP A 77 -12.90 9.20 11.47
N LYS A 78 -13.37 8.01 11.89
CA LYS A 78 -12.49 6.83 12.01
C LYS A 78 -11.99 6.29 10.66
N THR A 79 -12.86 6.30 9.66
CA THR A 79 -12.54 5.82 8.30
C THR A 79 -11.73 6.86 7.53
N LYS A 80 -11.91 8.14 7.84
CA LYS A 80 -11.13 9.25 7.30
C LYS A 80 -9.63 9.09 7.59
N ASP A 81 -9.29 8.69 8.82
CA ASP A 81 -7.89 8.39 9.17
C ASP A 81 -7.31 7.26 8.32
N ILE A 82 -8.02 6.15 8.18
CA ILE A 82 -7.56 5.00 7.38
C ILE A 82 -7.30 5.42 5.92
N TYR A 83 -8.21 6.21 5.35
CA TYR A 83 -8.03 6.76 4.01
C TYR A 83 -6.82 7.70 3.90
N MET A 84 -6.66 8.60 4.87
CA MET A 84 -5.50 9.50 4.93
C MET A 84 -4.20 8.72 5.02
N PHE A 85 -4.12 7.68 5.86
CA PHE A 85 -2.93 6.84 5.99
C PHE A 85 -2.67 5.96 4.76
N ALA A 86 -3.71 5.51 4.07
CA ALA A 86 -3.55 4.84 2.79
C ALA A 86 -2.91 5.76 1.73
N ARG A 87 -3.32 7.03 1.67
CA ARG A 87 -2.66 8.04 0.82
C ARG A 87 -1.20 8.26 1.23
N VAL A 88 -0.90 8.28 2.52
CA VAL A 88 0.49 8.36 3.02
C VAL A 88 1.32 7.17 2.54
N ILE A 89 0.76 5.97 2.59
CA ILE A 89 1.42 4.75 2.12
C ILE A 89 1.73 4.86 0.61
N LEU A 90 0.75 5.29 -0.19
CA LEU A 90 0.94 5.50 -1.63
C LEU A 90 2.00 6.55 -1.91
N TYR A 91 1.89 7.71 -1.28
CA TYR A 91 2.87 8.78 -1.40
C TYR A 91 4.28 8.30 -1.05
N THR A 92 4.42 7.54 0.06
CA THR A 92 5.70 6.96 0.47
C THR A 92 6.29 6.04 -0.61
N ASP A 93 5.46 5.22 -1.24
CA ASP A 93 5.91 4.29 -2.27
C ASP A 93 6.29 4.98 -3.59
N GLU A 94 5.61 6.07 -3.93
CA GLU A 94 5.91 6.89 -5.11
C GLU A 94 7.19 7.72 -4.93
N HIS A 95 7.47 8.15 -3.69
CA HIS A 95 8.62 9.00 -3.33
C HIS A 95 9.69 8.23 -2.53
N ILE A 96 9.79 6.92 -2.75
CA ILE A 96 10.66 6.05 -1.95
C ILE A 96 12.16 6.37 -2.11
N GLU A 97 12.55 7.02 -3.17
CA GLU A 97 13.92 7.48 -3.42
C GLU A 97 14.28 8.73 -2.59
N GLU A 98 13.28 9.44 -2.09
CA GLU A 98 13.45 10.64 -1.29
C GLU A 98 13.74 10.34 0.19
N ASN A 99 14.24 11.35 0.93
CA ASN A 99 14.45 11.27 2.37
C ASN A 99 13.15 11.67 3.12
N LEU A 100 12.18 10.75 3.19
CA LEU A 100 10.89 10.99 3.80
C LEU A 100 10.96 11.05 5.32
N LYS A 101 10.56 12.19 5.90
CA LYS A 101 10.47 12.38 7.35
C LYS A 101 9.02 12.37 7.82
N SER A 102 8.76 11.66 8.93
CA SER A 102 7.41 11.56 9.51
C SER A 102 6.78 12.91 9.84
N GLU A 103 7.59 13.92 10.18
CA GLU A 103 7.14 15.27 10.51
C GLU A 103 6.64 16.04 9.28
N GLU A 104 7.35 15.91 8.16
CA GLU A 104 6.98 16.52 6.89
C GLU A 104 5.69 15.91 6.34
N VAL A 105 5.60 14.58 6.38
CA VAL A 105 4.40 13.85 5.94
C VAL A 105 3.19 14.17 6.82
N ALA A 106 3.37 14.20 8.15
CA ALA A 106 2.31 14.55 9.08
C ALA A 106 1.76 15.97 8.80
N THR A 107 2.66 16.93 8.56
CA THR A 107 2.29 18.32 8.23
C THR A 107 1.49 18.38 6.93
N GLN A 108 1.88 17.64 5.88
CA GLN A 108 1.16 17.62 4.60
C GLN A 108 -0.28 17.13 4.71
N ILE A 109 -0.55 16.22 5.66
CA ILE A 109 -1.91 15.70 5.89
C ILE A 109 -2.64 16.40 7.03
N GLY A 110 -2.09 17.50 7.56
CA GLY A 110 -2.71 18.31 8.61
C GLY A 110 -2.75 17.64 9.99
N MET A 111 -1.84 16.69 10.26
CA MET A 111 -1.74 16.00 11.55
C MET A 111 -0.55 16.46 12.37
N SER A 112 -0.68 16.44 13.71
CA SER A 112 0.48 16.59 14.57
C SER A 112 1.39 15.35 14.45
N ARG A 113 2.71 15.55 14.59
CA ARG A 113 3.69 14.45 14.54
C ARG A 113 3.37 13.31 15.54
N SER A 114 2.94 13.65 16.74
CA SER A 114 2.60 12.68 17.77
C SER A 114 1.39 11.82 17.36
N TYR A 115 0.31 12.45 16.89
CA TYR A 115 -0.88 11.76 16.43
C TYR A 115 -0.58 10.87 15.22
N PHE A 116 0.12 11.41 14.23
CA PHE A 116 0.58 10.66 13.06
C PHE A 116 1.36 9.40 13.46
N SER A 117 2.38 9.54 14.33
CA SER A 117 3.24 8.42 14.70
C SER A 117 2.47 7.30 15.41
N THR A 118 1.55 7.65 16.31
CA THR A 118 0.71 6.70 17.03
C THR A 118 -0.25 5.98 16.07
N ARG A 119 -1.00 6.74 15.28
CA ARG A 119 -1.98 6.18 14.34
C ARG A 119 -1.34 5.37 13.23
N PHE A 120 -0.21 5.84 12.67
CA PHE A 120 0.52 5.08 11.65
C PHE A 120 0.92 3.70 12.17
N LYS A 121 1.46 3.64 13.39
CA LYS A 121 1.85 2.36 14.03
C LYS A 121 0.64 1.45 14.32
N GLU A 122 -0.48 2.01 14.75
CA GLU A 122 -1.73 1.25 14.95
C GLU A 122 -2.26 0.63 13.65
N ILE A 123 -2.22 1.39 12.55
CA ILE A 123 -2.76 0.97 11.25
C ILE A 123 -1.82 0.01 10.52
N THR A 124 -0.51 0.27 10.54
CA THR A 124 0.48 -0.48 9.75
C THR A 124 1.20 -1.57 10.54
N GLY A 125 1.13 -1.51 11.87
CA GLY A 125 1.88 -2.40 12.78
C GLY A 125 3.32 -1.95 13.03
N ASP A 126 3.83 -0.93 12.34
CA ASP A 126 5.22 -0.48 12.45
C ASP A 126 5.34 1.05 12.51
N THR A 127 6.50 1.55 12.92
CA THR A 127 6.80 2.98 12.86
C THR A 127 6.97 3.43 11.40
N PHE A 128 6.66 4.69 11.11
CA PHE A 128 6.85 5.24 9.75
C PHE A 128 8.29 5.10 9.26
N HIS A 129 9.27 5.33 10.15
CA HIS A 129 10.69 5.16 9.83
C HIS A 129 11.04 3.73 9.39
N ASN A 130 10.63 2.73 10.18
CA ASN A 130 10.87 1.32 9.83
C ASN A 130 10.13 0.92 8.56
N TYR A 131 8.91 1.42 8.40
CA TYR A 131 8.12 1.19 7.19
C TYR A 131 8.87 1.69 5.94
N VAL A 132 9.37 2.94 5.95
CA VAL A 132 10.14 3.51 4.84
C VAL A 132 11.40 2.67 4.56
N ILE A 133 12.15 2.29 5.60
CA ILE A 133 13.33 1.41 5.45
C ILE A 133 12.95 0.09 4.77
N SER A 134 11.91 -0.58 5.26
CA SER A 134 11.45 -1.85 4.68
C SER A 134 11.07 -1.69 3.20
N ARG A 135 10.37 -0.61 2.85
CA ARG A 135 10.00 -0.32 1.45
C ARG A 135 11.22 -0.03 0.57
N LYS A 136 12.20 0.71 1.08
CA LYS A 136 13.49 0.93 0.38
C LYS A 136 14.23 -0.38 0.12
N MET A 137 14.29 -1.28 1.10
CA MET A 137 14.95 -2.59 0.93
C MET A 137 14.21 -3.47 -0.08
N GLN A 138 12.88 -3.45 -0.10
CA GLN A 138 12.09 -4.14 -1.13
C GLN A 138 12.32 -3.55 -2.53
N ALA A 139 12.44 -2.22 -2.64
CA ALA A 139 12.77 -1.55 -3.90
C ALA A 139 14.19 -1.93 -4.37
N ALA A 140 15.17 -1.94 -3.45
CA ALA A 140 16.52 -2.40 -3.73
C ALA A 140 16.56 -3.83 -4.26
N ALA A 141 15.87 -4.76 -3.59
CA ALA A 141 15.78 -6.16 -4.02
C ALA A 141 15.18 -6.29 -5.44
N ARG A 142 14.13 -5.51 -5.75
CA ARG A 142 13.54 -5.49 -7.10
C ARG A 142 14.49 -4.93 -8.16
N LYS A 143 15.23 -3.85 -7.87
CA LYS A 143 16.24 -3.27 -8.78
C LYS A 143 17.38 -4.26 -9.02
N MET A 144 17.88 -4.93 -7.97
CA MET A 144 18.91 -5.97 -8.11
C MET A 144 18.45 -7.17 -8.93
N ALA A 145 17.23 -7.63 -8.75
CA ALA A 145 16.67 -8.76 -9.50
C ALA A 145 16.55 -8.46 -11.01
N LYS A 146 16.42 -7.18 -11.41
CA LYS A 146 16.44 -6.76 -12.82
C LYS A 146 17.84 -6.78 -13.42
N GLY A 147 18.91 -6.71 -12.60
CA GLY A 147 20.31 -6.82 -13.04
C GLY A 147 20.82 -5.66 -13.90
N THR A 148 20.12 -4.53 -13.95
CA THR A 148 20.47 -3.38 -14.81
C THR A 148 21.38 -2.36 -14.13
N GLU A 149 21.47 -2.38 -12.80
CA GLU A 149 22.19 -1.40 -12.00
C GLU A 149 23.12 -2.08 -11.00
N ASN A 150 24.25 -1.44 -10.67
CA ASN A 150 25.11 -1.95 -9.62
C ASN A 150 24.58 -1.55 -8.23
N ILE A 151 24.93 -2.31 -7.20
CA ILE A 151 24.41 -2.15 -5.85
C ILE A 151 24.70 -0.79 -5.24
N THR A 152 25.84 -0.16 -5.60
CA THR A 152 26.21 1.17 -5.12
C THR A 152 25.31 2.24 -5.70
N GLN A 153 24.95 2.12 -6.99
CA GLN A 153 24.01 3.00 -7.65
C GLN A 153 22.62 2.86 -7.04
N ILE A 154 22.16 1.61 -6.84
CA ILE A 154 20.87 1.33 -6.19
C ILE A 154 20.78 1.96 -4.79
N ALA A 155 21.86 1.88 -3.99
CA ALA A 155 21.91 2.50 -2.67
C ALA A 155 21.80 4.02 -2.76
N SER A 156 22.55 4.64 -3.68
CA SER A 156 22.51 6.09 -3.93
C SER A 156 21.12 6.56 -4.37
N ASP A 157 20.50 5.87 -5.33
CA ASP A 157 19.16 6.20 -5.84
C ASP A 157 18.09 6.11 -4.75
N LEU A 158 18.26 5.22 -3.78
CA LEU A 158 17.37 5.11 -2.63
C LEU A 158 17.71 6.08 -1.48
N GLY A 159 18.62 7.05 -1.74
CA GLY A 159 18.98 8.10 -0.79
C GLY A 159 19.89 7.63 0.35
N TYR A 160 20.71 6.61 0.13
CA TYR A 160 21.72 6.17 1.08
C TYR A 160 23.11 6.74 0.69
N ASP A 161 23.55 7.79 1.38
CA ASP A 161 24.89 8.36 1.20
C ASP A 161 26.00 7.41 1.71
N ASN A 162 25.67 6.55 2.67
CA ASN A 162 26.59 5.59 3.27
C ASN A 162 26.26 4.18 2.83
N PHE A 163 27.07 3.67 1.89
CA PHE A 163 26.93 2.31 1.36
C PHE A 163 27.08 1.20 2.42
N TYR A 164 27.97 1.39 3.40
CA TYR A 164 28.15 0.42 4.49
C TYR A 164 26.87 0.33 5.36
N TYR A 165 26.25 1.47 5.65
CA TYR A 165 24.98 1.48 6.36
C TYR A 165 23.86 0.79 5.56
N PHE A 166 23.79 1.06 4.24
CA PHE A 166 22.84 0.40 3.36
C PHE A 166 23.00 -1.14 3.40
N THR A 167 24.23 -1.65 3.23
CA THR A 167 24.48 -3.11 3.26
C THR A 167 24.13 -3.73 4.59
N LYS A 168 24.39 -3.06 5.72
CA LYS A 168 24.01 -3.51 7.06
C LYS A 168 22.50 -3.59 7.25
N VAL A 169 21.75 -2.65 6.67
CA VAL A 169 20.27 -2.64 6.73
C VAL A 169 19.70 -3.70 5.80
N PHE A 170 20.27 -3.86 4.61
CA PHE A 170 19.81 -4.83 3.61
C PHE A 170 20.03 -6.29 4.01
N SER A 171 21.05 -6.56 4.84
CA SER A 171 21.39 -7.93 5.31
C SER A 171 20.59 -8.38 6.55
N LYS A 172 19.70 -7.55 7.09
CA LYS A 172 18.79 -7.88 8.21
C LYS A 172 17.48 -8.47 7.72
#